data_e72a5f1b0c59f62ac82a655b5c89d6ca
#
_entry.id   e72a5f1b0c59f62ac82a655b5c89d6ca
#
_cell.length_a   1.000
_cell.length_b   1.000
_cell.length_c   1.000
_cell.angle_alpha   90.00
_cell.angle_beta   90.00
_cell.angle_gamma   90.00
#
_symmetry.space_group_name_H-M   'P 1'
#
loop_
_entity.id
_entity.type
_entity.pdbx_description
1 polymer ?
#
loop_
_entity_poly.entity_id
_entity_poly.type
_entity_poly.pdbx_seq_one_letter_code
_entity_poly.pdbx_strand_id
1 'polypeptide(L)'
;MQTSPALGLVLPPDQAPERFLDVARAADAAGVGELWLWEDCFGQSGTSTAAAVLAATERIRVGIGLLPVPLRNVALTAMEIATIARMFPGRLLPGIGHGVLEWMAQAGVREASPLTLLTEHATALRTLLAGDELSVDGRYVHLNRVQLRWPPHEVPPLLIGGVKPKTLALAGELGDGVLLTSDAAPEEQLEVTRAAIATVREARAAIGLDLPYAIVLFASVQADASPSEIARLAAEYGALGVTSLGLIAMDRDGRIDAGDGILRLAETIGAAVA
;
A
#
# COMPACT_ATOMS: atom_id res chain seq x y z
N MET A 1 -2.66 -18.82 -17.12
CA MET A 1 -3.88 -17.98 -17.14
C MET A 1 -3.54 -16.70 -16.38
N GLN A 2 -3.64 -15.56 -17.03
CA GLN A 2 -3.47 -14.26 -16.37
C GLN A 2 -4.70 -14.05 -15.49
N THR A 3 -4.52 -14.03 -14.18
CA THR A 3 -5.62 -13.74 -13.24
C THR A 3 -5.90 -12.25 -13.26
N SER A 4 -7.18 -11.87 -13.28
CA SER A 4 -7.56 -10.46 -13.10
C SER A 4 -7.01 -9.95 -11.76
N PRO A 5 -6.57 -8.67 -11.68
CA PRO A 5 -6.12 -8.10 -10.42
C PRO A 5 -7.25 -8.09 -9.38
N ALA A 6 -6.89 -8.22 -8.12
CA ALA A 6 -7.82 -7.93 -7.04
C ALA A 6 -8.25 -6.46 -7.13
N LEU A 7 -9.55 -6.19 -7.01
CA LEU A 7 -10.08 -4.83 -7.00
C LEU A 7 -10.18 -4.32 -5.57
N GLY A 8 -9.68 -3.11 -5.36
CA GLY A 8 -9.71 -2.42 -4.09
C GLY A 8 -10.31 -1.02 -4.21
N LEU A 9 -10.77 -0.51 -3.08
CA LEU A 9 -11.24 0.87 -2.93
C LEU A 9 -10.18 1.65 -2.15
N VAL A 10 -9.81 2.85 -2.60
CA VAL A 10 -8.95 3.76 -1.84
C VAL A 10 -9.81 4.63 -0.95
N LEU A 11 -9.49 4.68 0.34
CA LEU A 11 -10.09 5.56 1.33
C LEU A 11 -9.17 6.79 1.50
N PRO A 12 -9.52 7.92 0.89
CA PRO A 12 -8.63 9.08 0.84
C PRO A 12 -8.59 9.83 2.17
N PRO A 13 -7.49 10.55 2.45
CA PRO A 13 -7.32 11.33 3.68
C PRO A 13 -8.24 12.57 3.76
N ASP A 14 -8.85 12.96 2.64
CA ASP A 14 -9.80 14.08 2.56
C ASP A 14 -11.14 13.79 3.24
N GLN A 15 -11.40 12.52 3.57
CA GLN A 15 -12.58 12.12 4.31
C GLN A 15 -12.34 12.18 5.82
N ALA A 16 -13.32 12.70 6.57
CA ALA A 16 -13.25 12.72 8.03
C ALA A 16 -13.20 11.28 8.60
N PRO A 17 -12.34 10.99 9.59
CA PRO A 17 -12.12 9.65 10.13
C PRO A 17 -13.39 8.97 10.65
N GLU A 18 -14.37 9.74 11.10
CA GLU A 18 -15.66 9.22 11.61
C GLU A 18 -16.44 8.44 10.55
N ARG A 19 -16.23 8.75 9.27
CA ARG A 19 -16.90 8.07 8.14
C ARG A 19 -16.21 6.78 7.71
N PHE A 20 -14.98 6.54 8.12
CA PHE A 20 -14.17 5.42 7.61
C PHE A 20 -14.80 4.07 7.89
N LEU A 21 -15.36 3.88 9.07
CA LEU A 21 -15.96 2.59 9.44
C LEU A 21 -17.24 2.30 8.64
N ASP A 22 -18.02 3.30 8.32
CA ASP A 22 -19.24 3.13 7.53
C ASP A 22 -18.91 2.80 6.08
N VAL A 23 -17.90 3.50 5.48
CA VAL A 23 -17.40 3.17 4.14
C VAL A 23 -16.80 1.77 4.11
N ALA A 24 -16.01 1.40 5.12
CA ALA A 24 -15.38 0.07 5.19
C ALA A 24 -16.41 -1.05 5.29
N ARG A 25 -17.45 -0.89 6.12
CA ARG A 25 -18.56 -1.86 6.22
C ARG A 25 -19.35 -1.97 4.92
N ALA A 26 -19.61 -0.85 4.27
CA ALA A 26 -20.31 -0.84 2.98
C ALA A 26 -19.48 -1.56 1.90
N ALA A 27 -18.17 -1.31 1.84
CA ALA A 27 -17.25 -1.97 0.92
C ALA A 27 -17.16 -3.48 1.17
N ASP A 28 -17.03 -3.91 2.45
CA ASP A 28 -17.00 -5.32 2.83
C ASP A 28 -18.32 -6.03 2.47
N ALA A 29 -19.47 -5.38 2.73
CA ALA A 29 -20.79 -5.90 2.38
C ALA A 29 -20.99 -6.00 0.86
N ALA A 30 -20.47 -5.06 0.09
CA ALA A 30 -20.49 -5.08 -1.36
C ALA A 30 -19.55 -6.15 -1.98
N GLY A 31 -18.66 -6.77 -1.21
CA GLY A 31 -17.72 -7.78 -1.70
C GLY A 31 -16.42 -7.21 -2.27
N VAL A 32 -16.09 -5.96 -1.96
CA VAL A 32 -14.78 -5.37 -2.31
C VAL A 32 -13.67 -6.17 -1.63
N GLY A 33 -12.66 -6.58 -2.39
CA GLY A 33 -11.59 -7.45 -1.89
C GLY A 33 -10.57 -6.74 -1.00
N GLU A 34 -10.32 -5.46 -1.27
CA GLU A 34 -9.28 -4.67 -0.60
C GLU A 34 -9.76 -3.24 -0.30
N LEU A 35 -9.33 -2.71 0.85
CA LEU A 35 -9.46 -1.30 1.18
C LEU A 35 -8.06 -0.71 1.40
N TRP A 36 -7.73 0.34 0.68
CA TRP A 36 -6.42 0.97 0.73
C TRP A 36 -6.50 2.30 1.47
N LEU A 37 -5.63 2.45 2.48
CA LEU A 37 -5.49 3.65 3.29
C LEU A 37 -4.24 4.42 2.88
N TRP A 38 -4.32 5.73 2.81
CA TRP A 38 -3.16 6.60 2.65
C TRP A 38 -2.85 7.27 3.99
N GLU A 39 -1.61 7.15 4.45
CA GLU A 39 -1.14 7.92 5.60
C GLU A 39 -0.50 9.22 5.11
N ASP A 40 -1.34 10.11 4.61
CA ASP A 40 -0.92 11.42 4.17
C ASP A 40 -0.86 12.40 5.36
N CYS A 41 0.25 13.10 5.46
CA CYS A 41 0.41 14.09 6.51
C CYS A 41 -0.37 15.38 6.18
N PHE A 42 -1.22 15.85 7.08
CA PHE A 42 -1.36 15.42 8.45
C PHE A 42 -2.83 15.00 8.69
N GLY A 43 -3.28 14.04 7.93
CA GLY A 43 -4.64 13.49 7.99
C GLY A 43 -4.77 12.44 9.10
N GLN A 44 -4.94 11.18 8.73
CA GLN A 44 -5.14 10.07 9.69
C GLN A 44 -3.92 9.17 9.79
N SER A 45 -3.81 8.45 10.92
CA SER A 45 -2.83 7.39 11.10
C SER A 45 -3.25 6.13 10.36
N GLY A 46 -2.38 5.61 9.48
CA GLY A 46 -2.64 4.39 8.71
C GLY A 46 -2.83 3.16 9.59
N THR A 47 -1.98 2.97 10.60
CA THR A 47 -2.03 1.80 11.49
C THR A 47 -3.25 1.80 12.40
N SER A 48 -3.61 2.95 12.99
CA SER A 48 -4.81 3.07 13.83
C SER A 48 -6.08 2.84 13.02
N THR A 49 -6.17 3.42 11.82
CA THR A 49 -7.29 3.26 10.92
C THR A 49 -7.39 1.82 10.42
N ALA A 50 -6.28 1.19 10.04
CA ALA A 50 -6.26 -0.22 9.62
C ALA A 50 -6.78 -1.15 10.71
N ALA A 51 -6.34 -0.98 11.96
CA ALA A 51 -6.82 -1.77 13.07
C ALA A 51 -8.33 -1.61 13.30
N ALA A 52 -8.84 -0.38 13.25
CA ALA A 52 -10.27 -0.10 13.42
C ALA A 52 -11.12 -0.69 12.29
N VAL A 53 -10.69 -0.54 11.03
CA VAL A 53 -11.37 -1.10 9.85
C VAL A 53 -11.38 -2.61 9.90
N LEU A 54 -10.25 -3.26 10.19
CA LEU A 54 -10.16 -4.72 10.30
C LEU A 54 -11.06 -5.29 11.41
N ALA A 55 -11.19 -4.57 12.53
CA ALA A 55 -12.09 -4.96 13.61
C ALA A 55 -13.58 -4.75 13.27
N ALA A 56 -13.90 -3.87 12.34
CA ALA A 56 -15.26 -3.53 11.92
C ALA A 56 -15.77 -4.32 10.70
N THR A 57 -14.90 -5.14 10.08
CA THR A 57 -15.16 -5.87 8.82
C THR A 57 -14.74 -7.34 8.96
N GLU A 58 -15.23 -8.22 8.07
CA GLU A 58 -15.02 -9.67 8.19
C GLU A 58 -14.06 -10.22 7.13
N ARG A 59 -14.15 -9.76 5.88
CA ARG A 59 -13.47 -10.36 4.72
C ARG A 59 -12.44 -9.47 4.07
N ILE A 60 -12.71 -8.17 4.00
CA ILE A 60 -11.88 -7.21 3.27
C ILE A 60 -10.46 -7.19 3.81
N ARG A 61 -9.48 -7.21 2.94
CA ARG A 61 -8.08 -6.95 3.29
C ARG A 61 -7.83 -5.45 3.36
N VAL A 62 -6.98 -5.02 4.26
CA VAL A 62 -6.64 -3.61 4.43
C VAL A 62 -5.18 -3.38 4.09
N GLY A 63 -4.97 -2.57 3.06
CA GLY A 63 -3.65 -2.10 2.65
C GLY A 63 -3.35 -0.72 3.22
N ILE A 64 -2.09 -0.47 3.59
CA ILE A 64 -1.59 0.86 3.93
C ILE A 64 -0.60 1.27 2.86
N GLY A 65 -0.94 2.25 2.09
CA GLY A 65 -0.14 2.68 0.95
C GLY A 65 0.15 4.17 0.96
N LEU A 66 1.07 4.58 1.81
CA LEU A 66 2.09 3.86 2.58
C LEU A 66 2.30 4.47 3.97
N LEU A 67 3.09 3.75 4.81
CA LEU A 67 3.65 4.28 6.05
C LEU A 67 4.97 5.02 5.73
N PRO A 68 5.07 6.34 5.97
CA PRO A 68 6.32 7.06 5.78
C PRO A 68 7.37 6.64 6.82
N VAL A 69 8.47 6.01 6.37
CA VAL A 69 9.53 5.52 7.29
C VAL A 69 10.17 6.61 8.15
N PRO A 70 10.33 7.89 7.70
CA PRO A 70 10.93 8.91 8.55
C PRO A 70 10.09 9.27 9.78
N LEU A 71 8.76 9.03 9.75
CA LEU A 71 7.87 9.35 10.88
C LEU A 71 7.93 8.32 12.02
N ARG A 72 8.56 7.16 11.81
CA ARG A 72 8.52 6.04 12.77
C ARG A 72 9.88 5.42 13.00
N ASN A 73 10.15 5.06 14.25
CA ASN A 73 11.21 4.11 14.54
C ASN A 73 10.81 2.70 14.02
N VAL A 74 11.75 1.97 13.43
CA VAL A 74 11.50 0.65 12.84
C VAL A 74 10.98 -0.37 13.86
N ALA A 75 11.40 -0.30 15.11
CA ALA A 75 10.88 -1.17 16.17
C ALA A 75 9.40 -0.90 16.44
N LEU A 76 8.95 0.37 16.40
CA LEU A 76 7.53 0.71 16.50
C LEU A 76 6.76 0.18 15.30
N THR A 77 7.27 0.39 14.08
CA THR A 77 6.64 -0.14 12.85
C THR A 77 6.49 -1.66 12.91
N ALA A 78 7.53 -2.37 13.39
CA ALA A 78 7.48 -3.82 13.55
C ALA A 78 6.41 -4.25 14.57
N MET A 79 6.31 -3.54 15.71
CA MET A 79 5.28 -3.81 16.73
C MET A 79 3.87 -3.57 16.21
N GLU A 80 3.63 -2.46 15.49
CA GLU A 80 2.33 -2.11 14.90
C GLU A 80 1.88 -3.17 13.90
N ILE A 81 2.74 -3.51 12.93
CA ILE A 81 2.45 -4.52 11.90
C ILE A 81 2.22 -5.91 12.54
N ALA A 82 3.11 -6.33 13.44
CA ALA A 82 3.00 -7.64 14.10
C ALA A 82 1.71 -7.75 14.91
N THR A 83 1.33 -6.69 15.64
CA THR A 83 0.10 -6.67 16.43
C THR A 83 -1.13 -6.85 15.54
N ILE A 84 -1.25 -6.05 14.48
CA ILE A 84 -2.39 -6.11 13.57
C ILE A 84 -2.43 -7.45 12.84
N ALA A 85 -1.29 -7.93 12.32
CA ALA A 85 -1.22 -9.21 11.61
C ALA A 85 -1.58 -10.41 12.50
N ARG A 86 -1.27 -10.37 13.80
CA ARG A 86 -1.69 -11.41 14.76
C ARG A 86 -3.18 -11.38 15.09
N MET A 87 -3.74 -10.16 15.21
CA MET A 87 -5.17 -9.99 15.49
C MET A 87 -6.04 -10.34 14.27
N PHE A 88 -5.54 -10.09 13.05
CA PHE A 88 -6.26 -10.24 11.79
C PHE A 88 -5.40 -10.97 10.75
N PRO A 89 -5.16 -12.29 10.92
CA PRO A 89 -4.27 -13.05 10.04
C PRO A 89 -4.65 -12.95 8.56
N GLY A 90 -3.66 -12.70 7.69
CA GLY A 90 -3.82 -12.63 6.24
C GLY A 90 -4.56 -11.40 5.69
N ARG A 91 -5.01 -10.49 6.57
CA ARG A 91 -5.83 -9.34 6.16
C ARG A 91 -5.11 -8.00 6.10
N LEU A 92 -3.86 -7.90 6.55
CA LEU A 92 -3.06 -6.68 6.48
C LEU A 92 -2.07 -6.72 5.32
N LEU A 93 -2.00 -5.64 4.56
CA LEU A 93 -1.05 -5.41 3.45
C LEU A 93 -0.22 -4.15 3.76
N PRO A 94 0.84 -4.25 4.57
CA PRO A 94 1.62 -3.08 4.98
C PRO A 94 2.54 -2.60 3.88
N GLY A 95 2.43 -1.33 3.51
CA GLY A 95 3.35 -0.65 2.62
C GLY A 95 4.20 0.39 3.36
N ILE A 96 5.45 0.51 3.01
CA ILE A 96 6.39 1.52 3.52
C ILE A 96 6.99 2.33 2.37
N GLY A 97 7.47 3.52 2.67
CA GLY A 97 8.14 4.35 1.67
C GLY A 97 8.71 5.64 2.25
N HIS A 98 9.21 6.51 1.36
CA HIS A 98 9.85 7.77 1.76
C HIS A 98 8.90 8.77 2.41
N GLY A 99 7.59 8.69 2.13
CA GLY A 99 6.67 9.79 2.34
C GLY A 99 6.95 10.98 1.40
N VAL A 100 6.13 12.00 1.47
CA VAL A 100 6.31 13.26 0.74
C VAL A 100 7.39 14.07 1.45
N LEU A 101 8.48 14.38 0.74
CA LEU A 101 9.67 15.01 1.35
C LEU A 101 9.39 16.37 2.00
N GLU A 102 8.42 17.11 1.50
CA GLU A 102 7.99 18.37 2.08
C GLU A 102 7.32 18.15 3.44
N TRP A 103 6.41 17.19 3.54
CA TRP A 103 5.77 16.84 4.82
C TRP A 103 6.78 16.30 5.85
N MET A 104 7.77 15.53 5.38
CA MET A 104 8.85 15.07 6.27
C MET A 104 9.70 16.24 6.80
N ALA A 105 9.89 17.28 5.97
CA ALA A 105 10.56 18.51 6.43
C ALA A 105 9.70 19.30 7.43
N GLN A 106 8.40 19.43 7.18
CA GLN A 106 7.46 20.08 8.11
C GLN A 106 7.40 19.38 9.47
N ALA A 107 7.45 18.03 9.45
CA ALA A 107 7.50 17.22 10.67
C ALA A 107 8.87 17.20 11.37
N GLY A 108 9.92 17.81 10.76
CA GLY A 108 11.27 17.84 11.32
C GLY A 108 12.03 16.51 11.22
N VAL A 109 11.59 15.59 10.35
CA VAL A 109 12.14 14.22 10.21
C VAL A 109 12.71 13.93 8.83
N ARG A 110 12.92 14.96 8.01
CA ARG A 110 13.53 14.81 6.68
C ARG A 110 14.99 14.45 6.78
N GLU A 111 15.35 13.29 6.24
CA GLU A 111 16.72 12.81 6.23
C GLU A 111 17.47 13.18 4.94
N ALA A 112 18.82 13.28 5.04
CA ALA A 112 19.68 13.65 3.92
C ALA A 112 19.72 12.57 2.82
N SER A 113 19.55 11.29 3.17
CA SER A 113 19.49 10.16 2.23
C SER A 113 18.24 9.30 2.47
N PRO A 114 17.07 9.70 1.91
CA PRO A 114 15.84 8.94 2.09
C PRO A 114 15.96 7.49 1.60
N LEU A 115 16.71 7.25 0.52
CA LEU A 115 16.89 5.88 0.01
C LEU A 115 17.66 5.00 1.00
N THR A 116 18.73 5.50 1.63
CA THR A 116 19.47 4.77 2.65
C THR A 116 18.58 4.47 3.87
N LEU A 117 17.82 5.46 4.34
CA LEU A 117 16.86 5.24 5.43
C LEU A 117 15.85 4.16 5.08
N LEU A 118 15.25 4.20 3.88
CA LEU A 118 14.28 3.19 3.46
C LEU A 118 14.92 1.79 3.37
N THR A 119 16.15 1.69 2.85
CA THR A 119 16.90 0.42 2.78
C THR A 119 17.13 -0.17 4.16
N GLU A 120 17.68 0.64 5.08
CA GLU A 120 17.97 0.20 6.45
C GLU A 120 16.68 -0.18 7.19
N HIS A 121 15.63 0.63 7.04
CA HIS A 121 14.33 0.39 7.68
C HIS A 121 13.68 -0.89 7.13
N ALA A 122 13.62 -1.10 5.82
CA ALA A 122 13.04 -2.30 5.21
C ALA A 122 13.79 -3.57 5.64
N THR A 123 15.13 -3.53 5.64
CA THR A 123 15.97 -4.66 6.06
C THR A 123 15.73 -5.02 7.53
N ALA A 124 15.77 -4.03 8.42
CA ALA A 124 15.54 -4.24 9.84
C ALA A 124 14.11 -4.72 10.13
N LEU A 125 13.12 -4.15 9.44
CA LEU A 125 11.71 -4.52 9.59
C LEU A 125 11.48 -5.99 9.21
N ARG A 126 12.04 -6.46 8.10
CA ARG A 126 11.93 -7.87 7.68
C ARG A 126 12.51 -8.82 8.73
N THR A 127 13.69 -8.51 9.27
CA THR A 127 14.34 -9.31 10.32
C THR A 127 13.47 -9.37 11.59
N LEU A 128 12.96 -8.22 12.05
CA LEU A 128 12.11 -8.17 13.24
C LEU A 128 10.78 -8.92 13.04
N LEU A 129 10.13 -8.77 11.88
CA LEU A 129 8.88 -9.48 11.58
C LEU A 129 9.07 -10.99 11.46
N ALA A 130 10.26 -11.47 11.04
CA ALA A 130 10.62 -12.88 11.08
C ALA A 130 10.77 -13.43 12.51
N GLY A 131 10.87 -12.55 13.52
CA GLY A 131 11.02 -12.92 14.93
C GLY A 131 12.48 -13.00 15.41
N ASP A 132 13.42 -12.62 14.57
CA ASP A 132 14.84 -12.66 14.89
C ASP A 132 15.27 -11.49 15.81
N GLU A 133 16.26 -11.73 16.68
CA GLU A 133 16.92 -10.65 17.44
C GLU A 133 17.84 -9.88 16.48
N LEU A 134 17.75 -8.55 16.51
CA LEU A 134 18.55 -7.67 15.65
C LEU A 134 19.37 -6.66 16.46
N SER A 135 20.67 -6.61 16.16
CA SER A 135 21.56 -5.50 16.51
C SER A 135 22.12 -4.92 15.23
N VAL A 136 21.93 -3.63 15.00
CA VAL A 136 22.42 -2.91 13.81
C VAL A 136 22.80 -1.48 14.21
N ASP A 137 23.91 -0.99 13.65
CA ASP A 137 24.39 0.38 13.81
C ASP A 137 24.57 0.99 12.41
N GLY A 138 23.43 1.31 11.77
CA GLY A 138 23.35 1.91 10.44
C GLY A 138 23.56 3.42 10.48
N ARG A 139 23.32 4.07 9.36
CA ARG A 139 23.35 5.53 9.28
C ARG A 139 22.15 6.17 9.99
N TYR A 140 20.99 5.53 9.93
CA TYR A 140 19.71 6.04 10.44
C TYR A 140 19.01 5.06 11.37
N VAL A 141 19.24 3.75 11.20
CA VAL A 141 18.63 2.71 12.04
C VAL A 141 19.66 2.17 13.02
N HIS A 142 19.39 2.40 14.31
CA HIS A 142 20.24 1.95 15.42
C HIS A 142 19.41 1.08 16.36
N LEU A 143 19.70 -0.22 16.42
CA LEU A 143 19.05 -1.17 17.30
C LEU A 143 20.09 -1.98 18.07
N ASN A 144 19.81 -2.31 19.33
CA ASN A 144 20.66 -3.13 20.15
C ASN A 144 19.86 -4.24 20.81
N ARG A 145 20.00 -5.47 20.31
CA ARG A 145 19.33 -6.68 20.79
C ARG A 145 17.80 -6.53 20.85
N VAL A 146 17.21 -5.95 19.78
CA VAL A 146 15.77 -5.80 19.66
C VAL A 146 15.18 -7.06 19.05
N GLN A 147 14.16 -7.60 19.71
CA GLN A 147 13.37 -8.74 19.22
C GLN A 147 11.90 -8.54 19.53
N LEU A 148 11.01 -8.87 18.61
CA LEU A 148 9.59 -8.86 18.89
C LEU A 148 9.23 -9.98 19.86
N ARG A 149 8.54 -9.64 20.94
CA ARG A 149 7.99 -10.65 21.87
C ARG A 149 6.91 -11.49 21.21
N TRP A 150 6.18 -10.90 20.28
CA TRP A 150 5.05 -11.50 19.59
C TRP A 150 5.16 -11.25 18.07
N PRO A 151 6.10 -11.90 17.36
CA PRO A 151 6.18 -11.78 15.92
C PRO A 151 4.90 -12.37 15.28
N PRO A 152 4.51 -11.96 14.07
CA PRO A 152 3.35 -12.50 13.39
C PRO A 152 3.53 -14.01 13.14
N HIS A 153 2.44 -14.79 13.21
CA HIS A 153 2.48 -16.22 12.85
C HIS A 153 2.71 -16.42 11.35
N GLU A 154 2.15 -15.53 10.58
CA GLU A 154 2.34 -15.40 9.13
C GLU A 154 2.80 -13.96 8.87
N VAL A 155 4.01 -13.82 8.34
CA VAL A 155 4.57 -12.50 8.04
C VAL A 155 3.77 -11.90 6.88
N PRO A 156 3.13 -10.74 7.06
CA PRO A 156 2.41 -10.11 5.96
C PRO A 156 3.40 -9.64 4.88
N PRO A 157 2.98 -9.61 3.60
CA PRO A 157 3.85 -9.16 2.52
C PRO A 157 4.23 -7.70 2.71
N LEU A 158 5.53 -7.41 2.75
CA LEU A 158 6.03 -6.05 2.86
C LEU A 158 6.04 -5.39 1.48
N LEU A 159 5.20 -4.38 1.32
CA LEU A 159 5.13 -3.59 0.09
C LEU A 159 6.03 -2.36 0.22
N ILE A 160 6.73 -2.00 -0.87
CA ILE A 160 7.56 -0.79 -0.90
C ILE A 160 7.03 0.16 -1.98
N GLY A 161 6.67 1.37 -1.56
CA GLY A 161 6.17 2.40 -2.46
C GLY A 161 7.28 3.21 -3.11
N GLY A 162 7.15 3.47 -4.42
CA GLY A 162 8.10 4.30 -5.15
C GLY A 162 7.69 4.58 -6.59
N VAL A 163 8.20 5.70 -7.10
CA VAL A 163 7.99 6.12 -8.50
C VAL A 163 9.31 6.32 -9.26
N LYS A 164 10.43 6.50 -8.53
CA LYS A 164 11.73 6.76 -9.16
C LYS A 164 12.51 5.44 -9.34
N PRO A 165 13.34 5.31 -10.40
CA PRO A 165 14.01 4.05 -10.73
C PRO A 165 14.78 3.41 -9.57
N LYS A 166 15.52 4.20 -8.77
CA LYS A 166 16.28 3.66 -7.63
C LYS A 166 15.38 3.08 -6.52
N THR A 167 14.22 3.69 -6.28
CA THR A 167 13.26 3.19 -5.29
C THR A 167 12.51 1.97 -5.84
N LEU A 168 12.19 1.96 -7.13
CA LEU A 168 11.59 0.81 -7.80
C LEU A 168 12.54 -0.41 -7.78
N ALA A 169 13.84 -0.19 -8.04
CA ALA A 169 14.84 -1.25 -7.93
C ALA A 169 14.90 -1.79 -6.48
N LEU A 170 14.98 -0.90 -5.48
CA LEU A 170 14.94 -1.28 -4.07
C LEU A 170 13.68 -2.06 -3.70
N ALA A 171 12.52 -1.66 -4.23
CA ALA A 171 11.28 -2.40 -4.02
C ALA A 171 11.37 -3.83 -4.59
N GLY A 172 11.98 -3.99 -5.77
CA GLY A 172 12.26 -5.29 -6.37
C GLY A 172 13.20 -6.16 -5.54
N GLU A 173 14.21 -5.57 -4.93
CA GLU A 173 15.24 -6.26 -4.15
C GLU A 173 14.79 -6.68 -2.76
N LEU A 174 14.06 -5.80 -2.05
CA LEU A 174 13.73 -5.97 -0.62
C LEU A 174 12.25 -6.19 -0.34
N GLY A 175 11.34 -5.82 -1.25
CA GLY A 175 9.90 -5.95 -1.06
C GLY A 175 9.36 -7.32 -1.49
N ASP A 176 8.20 -7.68 -0.92
CA ASP A 176 7.35 -8.76 -1.41
C ASP A 176 6.34 -8.22 -2.44
N GLY A 177 6.32 -6.90 -2.64
CA GLY A 177 5.56 -6.19 -3.66
C GLY A 177 5.94 -4.73 -3.75
N VAL A 178 5.44 -4.08 -4.81
CA VAL A 178 5.60 -2.64 -5.06
C VAL A 178 4.24 -1.95 -5.03
N LEU A 179 4.20 -0.75 -4.42
CA LEU A 179 3.08 0.19 -4.51
C LEU A 179 3.42 1.23 -5.57
N LEU A 180 2.63 1.27 -6.62
CA LEU A 180 2.77 2.21 -7.73
C LEU A 180 1.67 3.26 -7.68
N THR A 181 2.04 4.49 -7.95
CA THR A 181 1.15 5.61 -8.23
C THR A 181 1.70 6.38 -9.41
N SER A 182 0.87 7.10 -10.13
CA SER A 182 1.29 7.89 -11.29
C SER A 182 0.49 9.18 -11.35
N ASP A 183 1.21 10.29 -11.48
CA ASP A 183 0.67 11.62 -11.79
C ASP A 183 0.66 11.89 -13.31
N ALA A 184 0.96 10.87 -14.13
CA ALA A 184 0.96 10.97 -15.58
C ALA A 184 -0.46 11.20 -16.11
N ALA A 185 -0.56 11.84 -17.28
CA ALA A 185 -1.82 11.99 -17.99
C ALA A 185 -2.45 10.60 -18.27
N PRO A 186 -3.78 10.47 -18.32
CA PRO A 186 -4.46 9.18 -18.49
C PRO A 186 -3.93 8.35 -19.67
N GLU A 187 -3.59 9.01 -20.78
CA GLU A 187 -3.05 8.39 -22.00
C GLU A 187 -1.63 7.82 -21.81
N GLU A 188 -0.87 8.32 -20.84
CA GLU A 188 0.51 7.90 -20.55
C GLU A 188 0.60 6.88 -19.42
N GLN A 189 -0.44 6.73 -18.61
CA GLN A 189 -0.41 5.93 -17.38
C GLN A 189 -0.04 4.46 -17.62
N LEU A 190 -0.54 3.85 -18.69
CA LEU A 190 -0.21 2.46 -19.02
C LEU A 190 1.29 2.29 -19.34
N GLU A 191 1.88 3.24 -20.05
CA GLU A 191 3.30 3.17 -20.42
C GLU A 191 4.21 3.42 -19.21
N VAL A 192 3.87 4.41 -18.39
CA VAL A 192 4.59 4.69 -17.13
C VAL A 192 4.52 3.49 -16.19
N THR A 193 3.35 2.86 -16.06
CA THR A 193 3.17 1.64 -15.26
C THR A 193 4.00 0.49 -15.81
N ARG A 194 4.01 0.27 -17.13
CA ARG A 194 4.82 -0.75 -17.79
C ARG A 194 6.31 -0.56 -17.51
N ALA A 195 6.83 0.67 -17.64
CA ALA A 195 8.23 1.01 -17.38
C ALA A 195 8.60 0.77 -15.90
N ALA A 196 7.73 1.14 -14.96
CA ALA A 196 7.94 0.90 -13.55
C ALA A 196 8.01 -0.61 -13.23
N ILE A 197 7.10 -1.40 -13.78
CA ILE A 197 7.08 -2.87 -13.63
C ILE A 197 8.34 -3.50 -14.22
N ALA A 198 8.80 -3.03 -15.38
CA ALA A 198 10.04 -3.52 -16.00
C ALA A 198 11.24 -3.29 -15.08
N THR A 199 11.40 -2.08 -14.53
CA THR A 199 12.47 -1.74 -13.59
C THR A 199 12.49 -2.65 -12.36
N VAL A 200 11.31 -2.91 -11.78
CA VAL A 200 11.18 -3.84 -10.64
C VAL A 200 11.58 -5.27 -11.01
N ARG A 201 11.10 -5.76 -12.16
CA ARG A 201 11.42 -7.11 -12.65
C ARG A 201 12.90 -7.30 -12.95
N GLU A 202 13.53 -6.30 -13.55
CA GLU A 202 14.98 -6.28 -13.81
C GLU A 202 15.78 -6.37 -12.51
N ALA A 203 15.44 -5.59 -11.50
CA ALA A 203 16.10 -5.62 -10.19
C ALA A 203 15.96 -7.01 -9.52
N ARG A 204 14.77 -7.61 -9.55
CA ARG A 204 14.53 -8.96 -9.03
C ARG A 204 15.33 -10.02 -9.77
N ALA A 205 15.34 -9.97 -11.09
CA ALA A 205 16.10 -10.90 -11.92
C ALA A 205 17.61 -10.80 -11.67
N ALA A 206 18.13 -9.59 -11.44
CA ALA A 206 19.55 -9.35 -11.15
C ALA A 206 20.05 -10.06 -9.87
N ILE A 207 19.15 -10.29 -8.90
CA ILE A 207 19.47 -11.02 -7.66
C ILE A 207 18.86 -12.44 -7.61
N GLY A 208 18.34 -12.93 -8.73
CA GLY A 208 17.82 -14.30 -8.86
C GLY A 208 16.52 -14.57 -8.11
N LEU A 209 15.71 -13.55 -7.81
CA LEU A 209 14.41 -13.70 -7.16
C LEU A 209 13.31 -14.02 -8.17
N ASP A 210 12.77 -15.25 -8.10
CA ASP A 210 11.64 -15.75 -8.90
C ASP A 210 10.44 -16.15 -8.00
N LEU A 211 10.30 -15.51 -6.86
CA LEU A 211 9.16 -15.72 -5.96
C LEU A 211 7.96 -14.88 -6.41
N PRO A 212 6.72 -15.25 -6.05
CA PRO A 212 5.54 -14.42 -6.26
C PRO A 212 5.77 -12.99 -5.76
N TYR A 213 5.27 -12.01 -6.52
CA TYR A 213 5.50 -10.60 -6.23
C TYR A 213 4.24 -9.79 -6.50
N ALA A 214 3.81 -9.01 -5.51
CA ALA A 214 2.64 -8.18 -5.64
C ALA A 214 2.97 -6.88 -6.40
N ILE A 215 2.13 -6.53 -7.37
CA ILE A 215 2.19 -5.24 -8.06
C ILE A 215 0.86 -4.55 -7.79
N VAL A 216 0.89 -3.59 -6.89
CA VAL A 216 -0.26 -2.78 -6.50
C VAL A 216 -0.20 -1.45 -7.24
N LEU A 217 -1.29 -1.08 -7.88
CA LEU A 217 -1.43 0.21 -8.57
C LEU A 217 -2.65 0.96 -8.04
N PHE A 218 -2.49 2.26 -7.78
CA PHE A 218 -3.60 3.15 -7.52
C PHE A 218 -3.99 3.88 -8.81
N ALA A 219 -5.27 3.80 -9.17
CA ALA A 219 -5.80 4.40 -10.38
C ALA A 219 -7.08 5.20 -10.10
N SER A 220 -7.17 6.40 -10.67
CA SER A 220 -8.34 7.26 -10.59
C SER A 220 -9.43 6.79 -11.56
N VAL A 221 -10.68 6.75 -11.07
CA VAL A 221 -11.87 6.48 -11.88
C VAL A 221 -12.99 7.46 -11.51
N GLN A 222 -13.90 7.73 -12.43
CA GLN A 222 -15.09 8.51 -12.09
C GLN A 222 -15.93 7.73 -11.07
N ALA A 223 -16.46 8.44 -10.07
CA ALA A 223 -17.26 7.84 -8.99
C ALA A 223 -18.58 7.21 -9.51
N ASP A 224 -19.01 7.56 -10.72
CA ASP A 224 -20.16 7.00 -11.43
C ASP A 224 -19.76 6.02 -12.55
N ALA A 225 -18.51 5.54 -12.57
CA ALA A 225 -18.04 4.54 -13.53
C ALA A 225 -18.91 3.26 -13.47
N SER A 226 -19.15 2.65 -14.62
CA SER A 226 -19.91 1.41 -14.71
C SER A 226 -19.06 0.17 -14.35
N PRO A 227 -19.66 -0.96 -13.95
CA PRO A 227 -18.93 -2.21 -13.71
C PRO A 227 -18.11 -2.67 -14.92
N SER A 228 -18.62 -2.45 -16.15
CA SER A 228 -17.90 -2.80 -17.38
C SER A 228 -16.67 -1.94 -17.63
N GLU A 229 -16.68 -0.67 -17.26
CA GLU A 229 -15.50 0.21 -17.31
C GLU A 229 -14.44 -0.24 -16.31
N ILE A 230 -14.84 -0.57 -15.09
CA ILE A 230 -13.92 -1.11 -14.07
C ILE A 230 -13.31 -2.44 -14.52
N ALA A 231 -14.12 -3.36 -15.06
CA ALA A 231 -13.64 -4.64 -15.56
C ALA A 231 -12.65 -4.47 -16.74
N ARG A 232 -12.91 -3.53 -17.65
CA ARG A 232 -12.00 -3.20 -18.76
C ARG A 232 -10.66 -2.66 -18.21
N LEU A 233 -10.71 -1.72 -17.29
CA LEU A 233 -9.51 -1.14 -16.66
C LEU A 233 -8.69 -2.22 -15.94
N ALA A 234 -9.36 -3.09 -15.20
CA ALA A 234 -8.73 -4.23 -14.54
C ALA A 234 -8.03 -5.17 -15.53
N ALA A 235 -8.67 -5.46 -16.67
CA ALA A 235 -8.07 -6.28 -17.71
C ALA A 235 -6.84 -5.62 -18.35
N GLU A 236 -6.88 -4.31 -18.61
CA GLU A 236 -5.77 -3.54 -19.19
C GLU A 236 -4.54 -3.55 -18.26
N TYR A 237 -4.70 -3.24 -16.98
CA TYR A 237 -3.60 -3.27 -16.01
C TYR A 237 -3.18 -4.69 -15.65
N GLY A 238 -4.13 -5.63 -15.58
CA GLY A 238 -3.83 -7.04 -15.39
C GLY A 238 -2.92 -7.60 -16.49
N ALA A 239 -3.11 -7.17 -17.74
CA ALA A 239 -2.25 -7.55 -18.87
C ALA A 239 -0.79 -7.05 -18.70
N LEU A 240 -0.53 -6.01 -17.92
CA LEU A 240 0.82 -5.56 -17.55
C LEU A 240 1.41 -6.38 -16.39
N GLY A 241 0.57 -7.11 -15.66
CA GLY A 241 0.94 -7.90 -14.49
C GLY A 241 0.63 -7.24 -13.15
N VAL A 242 -0.23 -6.19 -13.13
CA VAL A 242 -0.79 -5.64 -11.89
C VAL A 242 -1.61 -6.74 -11.21
N THR A 243 -1.37 -6.95 -9.92
CA THR A 243 -2.02 -8.00 -9.12
C THR A 243 -3.12 -7.44 -8.21
N SER A 244 -3.05 -6.15 -7.91
CA SER A 244 -4.05 -5.41 -7.13
C SER A 244 -4.23 -4.01 -7.69
N LEU A 245 -5.47 -3.59 -7.90
CA LEU A 245 -5.85 -2.29 -8.45
C LEU A 245 -6.74 -1.56 -7.44
N GLY A 246 -6.15 -0.59 -6.72
CA GLY A 246 -6.86 0.29 -5.80
C GLY A 246 -7.48 1.46 -6.57
N LEU A 247 -8.80 1.58 -6.53
CA LEU A 247 -9.55 2.59 -7.27
C LEU A 247 -9.85 3.81 -6.39
N ILE A 248 -9.53 4.99 -6.92
CA ILE A 248 -9.76 6.29 -6.30
C ILE A 248 -11.01 6.88 -6.95
N ALA A 249 -12.04 7.19 -6.14
CA ALA A 249 -13.25 7.86 -6.63
C ALA A 249 -12.94 9.32 -6.98
N MET A 250 -13.21 9.72 -8.21
CA MET A 250 -13.08 11.10 -8.68
C MET A 250 -14.45 11.70 -8.99
N ASP A 251 -14.64 12.96 -8.64
CA ASP A 251 -15.79 13.73 -9.08
C ASP A 251 -15.65 14.20 -10.55
N ARG A 252 -16.69 14.84 -11.08
CA ARG A 252 -16.69 15.33 -12.47
C ARG A 252 -15.73 16.48 -12.72
N ASP A 253 -15.26 17.13 -11.67
CA ASP A 253 -14.24 18.21 -11.75
C ASP A 253 -12.82 17.66 -11.66
N GLY A 254 -12.65 16.32 -11.56
CA GLY A 254 -11.35 15.66 -11.45
C GLY A 254 -10.73 15.76 -10.06
N ARG A 255 -11.54 16.00 -9.02
CA ARG A 255 -11.10 15.98 -7.63
C ARG A 255 -11.48 14.66 -6.97
N ILE A 256 -10.77 14.30 -5.90
CA ILE A 256 -11.12 13.12 -5.11
C ILE A 256 -12.53 13.32 -4.51
N ASP A 257 -13.45 12.38 -4.82
CA ASP A 257 -14.79 12.35 -4.23
C ASP A 257 -14.75 11.62 -2.88
N ALA A 258 -14.52 12.36 -1.81
CA ALA A 258 -14.57 11.88 -0.44
C ALA A 258 -16.01 11.84 0.12
N GLY A 259 -17.01 12.16 -0.68
CA GLY A 259 -18.44 12.14 -0.33
C GLY A 259 -19.12 10.80 -0.58
N ASP A 260 -20.33 10.86 -1.14
CA ASP A 260 -21.13 9.67 -1.45
C ASP A 260 -20.64 8.91 -2.70
N GLY A 261 -19.76 9.51 -3.51
CA GLY A 261 -19.15 8.87 -4.67
C GLY A 261 -18.32 7.65 -4.30
N ILE A 262 -17.65 7.68 -3.15
CA ILE A 262 -16.88 6.54 -2.67
C ILE A 262 -17.77 5.32 -2.35
N LEU A 263 -18.98 5.54 -1.84
CA LEU A 263 -19.94 4.46 -1.57
C LEU A 263 -20.48 3.87 -2.86
N ARG A 264 -20.81 4.71 -3.87
CA ARG A 264 -21.22 4.24 -5.20
C ARG A 264 -20.12 3.42 -5.86
N LEU A 265 -18.87 3.90 -5.78
CA LEU A 265 -17.74 3.16 -6.33
C LEU A 265 -17.55 1.80 -5.65
N ALA A 266 -17.73 1.71 -4.32
CA ALA A 266 -17.68 0.43 -3.59
C ALA A 266 -18.72 -0.57 -4.13
N GLU A 267 -19.97 -0.13 -4.35
CA GLU A 267 -21.03 -0.97 -4.92
C GLU A 267 -20.68 -1.41 -6.36
N THR A 268 -20.13 -0.50 -7.15
CA THR A 268 -19.75 -0.79 -8.54
C THR A 268 -18.58 -1.78 -8.61
N ILE A 269 -17.58 -1.65 -7.72
CA ILE A 269 -16.47 -2.62 -7.60
C ILE A 269 -17.05 -4.00 -7.23
N GLY A 270 -17.93 -4.07 -6.25
CA GLY A 270 -18.60 -5.32 -5.87
C GLY A 270 -19.33 -5.99 -7.04
N ALA A 271 -20.06 -5.21 -7.83
CA ALA A 271 -20.75 -5.71 -9.03
C ALA A 271 -19.78 -6.14 -10.17
N ALA A 272 -18.56 -5.60 -10.22
CA ALA A 272 -17.57 -5.95 -11.24
C ALA A 272 -16.83 -7.26 -10.91
N VAL A 273 -16.84 -7.72 -9.64
CA VAL A 273 -16.18 -8.96 -9.19
C VAL A 273 -17.15 -10.12 -8.98
N ALA A 274 -18.46 -9.86 -9.00
CA ALA A 274 -19.53 -10.86 -8.90
C ALA A 274 -19.70 -11.63 -10.20
#